data_356f5d8fe0ab3152379338f2c2506b46
#
_entry.id   356f5d8fe0ab3152379338f2c2506b46
#
_cell.length_a   1.000
_cell.length_b   1.000
_cell.length_c   1.000
_cell.angle_alpha   90.00
_cell.angle_beta   90.00
_cell.angle_gamma   90.00
#
_symmetry.space_group_name_H-M   'P 1'
#
loop_
_entity.id
_entity.type
_entity.pdbx_description
1 polymer ?
#
loop_
_entity_poly.entity_id
_entity_poly.type
_entity_poly.pdbx_seq_one_letter_code
_entity_poly.pdbx_strand_id
1 'polypeptide(L)' 'YVLAMHDYAPPHQNAACLSFRAGQVIHVLNRDSSGWWDGELEGRRGWFPSNYV' A
#
# COMPACT_ATOMS: atom_id res chain seq x y z
N TYR A 1 -5.53 1.52 10.23
CA TYR A 1 -5.58 2.38 9.03
C TYR A 1 -4.41 3.33 9.01
N VAL A 2 -3.88 3.59 7.82
CA VAL A 2 -2.80 4.56 7.62
C VAL A 2 -3.16 5.50 6.48
N LEU A 3 -2.60 6.71 6.52
CA LEU A 3 -2.79 7.71 5.47
C LEU A 3 -1.60 7.65 4.50
N ALA A 4 -1.88 7.50 3.21
CA ALA A 4 -0.84 7.54 2.20
C ALA A 4 -0.25 8.95 2.11
N MET A 5 1.06 9.06 2.25
CA MET A 5 1.78 10.33 2.18
C MET A 5 2.29 10.64 0.77
N HIS A 6 2.41 9.61 -0.07
CA HIS A 6 2.91 9.73 -1.43
C HIS A 6 2.11 8.81 -2.35
N ASP A 7 2.11 9.13 -3.63
CA ASP A 7 1.55 8.23 -4.64
C ASP A 7 2.45 7.01 -4.77
N TYR A 8 1.84 5.85 -4.92
CA TYR A 8 2.56 4.61 -5.21
C TYR A 8 1.90 3.91 -6.36
N ALA A 9 2.55 3.92 -7.51
CA ALA A 9 2.09 3.25 -8.71
C ALA A 9 3.30 2.59 -9.37
N PRO A 10 3.56 1.31 -9.07
CA PRO A 10 4.71 0.61 -9.65
C PRO A 10 4.58 0.57 -11.18
N PRO A 11 5.71 0.70 -11.93
CA PRO A 11 5.68 0.75 -13.39
C PRO A 11 5.13 -0.51 -14.04
N HIS A 12 5.24 -1.64 -13.37
CA HIS A 12 4.62 -2.87 -13.80
C HIS A 12 3.49 -3.19 -12.84
N GLN A 13 2.28 -3.29 -13.36
CA GLN A 13 1.14 -3.69 -12.54
C GLN A 13 1.36 -5.12 -12.09
N ASN A 14 1.75 -5.26 -10.84
CA ASN A 14 1.90 -6.55 -10.20
C ASN A 14 0.68 -6.76 -9.33
N ALA A 15 -0.03 -7.87 -9.53
CA ALA A 15 -1.20 -8.20 -8.73
C ALA A 15 -0.89 -8.33 -7.23
N ALA A 16 0.38 -8.52 -6.86
CA ALA A 16 0.81 -8.61 -5.47
C ALA A 16 1.04 -7.24 -4.84
N CYS A 17 1.06 -6.14 -5.61
CA CYS A 17 1.31 -4.81 -5.11
C CYS A 17 0.03 -3.97 -5.10
N LEU A 18 -0.12 -3.17 -4.04
CA LEU A 18 -1.25 -2.25 -3.91
C LEU A 18 -0.81 -0.87 -4.38
N SER A 19 -1.48 -0.33 -5.40
CA SER A 19 -1.25 1.04 -5.84
C SER A 19 -2.22 1.99 -5.15
N PHE A 20 -1.79 3.23 -4.90
CA PHE A 20 -2.61 4.22 -4.22
C PHE A 20 -2.09 5.62 -4.51
N ARG A 21 -2.86 6.62 -4.10
CA ARG A 21 -2.49 8.03 -4.21
C ARG A 21 -2.35 8.64 -2.82
N ALA A 22 -1.53 9.68 -2.74
CA ALA A 22 -1.40 10.47 -1.51
C ALA A 22 -2.78 10.94 -1.05
N GLY A 23 -3.03 10.86 0.24
CA GLY A 23 -4.30 11.25 0.84
C GLY A 23 -5.31 10.12 1.00
N GLN A 24 -5.07 8.96 0.39
CA GLN A 24 -5.94 7.82 0.57
C GLN A 24 -5.66 7.11 1.89
N VAL A 25 -6.70 6.56 2.50
CA VAL A 25 -6.60 5.81 3.76
C VAL A 25 -6.57 4.32 3.42
N ILE A 26 -5.53 3.64 3.90
CA ILE A 26 -5.29 2.23 3.62
C ILE A 26 -5.50 1.41 4.88
N HIS A 27 -6.24 0.32 4.77
CA HIS A 27 -6.41 -0.62 5.87
C HIS A 27 -5.23 -1.58 5.89
N VAL A 28 -4.37 -1.47 6.89
CA VAL A 28 -3.19 -2.33 7.03
C VAL A 28 -3.61 -3.65 7.65
N LEU A 29 -3.33 -4.74 6.95
CA LEU A 29 -3.68 -6.08 7.39
C LEU A 29 -2.51 -6.77 8.09
N ASN A 30 -1.30 -6.60 7.55
CA ASN A 30 -0.09 -7.17 8.13
C ASN A 30 1.07 -6.21 7.96
N ARG A 31 1.94 -6.16 8.97
CA ARG A 31 3.16 -5.35 8.95
C ARG A 31 4.35 -6.30 8.99
N ASP A 32 5.17 -6.24 7.95
CA ASP A 32 6.38 -7.05 7.90
C ASP A 32 7.59 -6.20 8.27
N SER A 33 8.55 -6.81 8.94
CA SER A 33 9.79 -6.15 9.34
C SER A 33 10.69 -5.75 8.16
N SER A 34 10.44 -6.31 6.98
CA SER A 34 11.14 -5.92 5.75
C SER A 34 10.81 -4.50 5.28
N GLY A 35 9.75 -3.90 5.83
CA GLY A 35 9.27 -2.59 5.39
C GLY A 35 8.15 -2.68 4.36
N TRP A 36 7.75 -3.87 3.97
CA TRP A 36 6.61 -4.10 3.08
C TRP A 36 5.41 -4.51 3.91
N TRP A 37 4.34 -3.75 3.81
CA TRP A 37 3.10 -4.00 4.55
C TRP A 37 2.01 -4.47 3.60
N ASP A 38 1.17 -5.39 4.08
CA ASP A 38 0.01 -5.89 3.37
C ASP A 38 -1.19 -5.03 3.73
N GLY A 39 -1.87 -4.49 2.74
CA GLY A 39 -3.01 -3.63 2.98
C GLY A 39 -4.14 -3.83 2.00
N GLU A 40 -5.28 -3.20 2.29
CA GLU A 40 -6.47 -3.23 1.47
C GLU A 40 -6.97 -1.81 1.22
N LEU A 41 -7.34 -1.53 -0.01
CA LEU A 41 -7.90 -0.24 -0.41
C LEU A 41 -8.91 -0.47 -1.52
N GLU A 42 -10.16 -0.04 -1.30
CA GLU A 42 -11.23 -0.08 -2.29
C GLU A 42 -11.41 -1.47 -2.92
N GLY A 43 -11.39 -2.51 -2.07
CA GLY A 43 -11.57 -3.89 -2.51
C GLY A 43 -10.34 -4.52 -3.14
N ARG A 44 -9.23 -3.80 -3.22
CA ARG A 44 -7.95 -4.33 -3.71
C ARG A 44 -7.04 -4.62 -2.53
N ARG A 45 -6.28 -5.68 -2.62
CA ARG A 45 -5.33 -6.09 -1.58
C ARG A 45 -3.96 -6.30 -2.19
N GLY A 46 -2.92 -5.86 -1.49
CA GLY A 46 -1.55 -6.05 -1.94
C GLY A 46 -0.53 -5.47 -0.99
N TRP A 47 0.73 -5.61 -1.37
CA TRP A 47 1.87 -5.12 -0.61
C TRP A 47 2.26 -3.71 -1.05
N PHE A 48 2.74 -2.92 -0.11
CA PHE A 48 3.23 -1.56 -0.39
C PHE A 48 4.40 -1.23 0.53
N PRO A 49 5.27 -0.29 0.10
CA PRO A 49 6.37 0.13 0.97
C PRO A 49 5.84 1.00 2.11
N SER A 50 6.22 0.66 3.34
CA SER A 50 5.72 1.35 4.53
C SER A 50 6.16 2.81 4.63
N ASN A 51 7.22 3.19 3.93
CA ASN A 51 7.69 4.57 3.96
C ASN A 51 6.88 5.52 3.05
N TYR A 52 5.84 5.01 2.39
CA TYR A 52 4.91 5.82 1.60
C TYR A 52 3.66 6.22 2.39
N VAL A 53 3.56 5.76 3.63
CA VAL A 53 2.39 6.04 4.49
C VAL A 53 2.76 6.65 5.82
#